data_3f5b398183f2d8c7d0ce32e24e394d31
#
_entry.id   3f5b398183f2d8c7d0ce32e24e394d31
#
_cell.length_a   1.000
_cell.length_b   1.000
_cell.length_c   1.000
_cell.angle_alpha   90.00
_cell.angle_beta   90.00
_cell.angle_gamma   90.00
#
_symmetry.space_group_name_H-M   'P 1'
#
loop_
_entity.id
_entity.type
_entity.pdbx_description
1 polymer ?
#
loop_
_entity_poly.entity_id
_entity_poly.type
_entity_poly.pdbx_seq_one_letter_code
_entity_poly.pdbx_strand_id
1 'polypeptide(L)'
;MGISRSSRHKRSASGAAPIPFRKKRKFELGRQAANTKLGAKRVRTVRTRGGNQKFRALRLDTGNFAWGSEHVTRKTRLIGVVYNASNNELVRTNTLVKSAIVQVDATPFRQWYEAHYAQPVTKKGKQHAPAPDAEDKKLSNHVQRKLTERKKDAKIDPLLESQFAAGRLYAAISSRPGQSGRADGYILEGQELEFYVRKLRAGKQKHAHNA
;
A
#
# COMPACT_ATOMS: atom_id res chain seq x y z
N MET A 1 21.89 19.87 -20.75
CA MET A 1 22.56 19.52 -19.47
C MET A 1 21.51 18.93 -18.51
N GLY A 2 21.81 17.78 -17.85
CA GLY A 2 20.87 17.06 -17.00
C GLY A 2 20.78 17.59 -15.56
N ILE A 3 19.86 17.02 -14.76
CA ILE A 3 19.69 17.28 -13.33
C ILE A 3 20.95 16.79 -12.58
N SER A 4 21.47 17.61 -11.66
CA SER A 4 22.61 17.25 -10.79
C SER A 4 22.18 17.25 -9.31
N ARG A 5 22.74 16.31 -8.55
CA ARG A 5 22.61 16.24 -7.08
C ARG A 5 23.66 17.09 -6.36
N SER A 6 24.65 17.61 -7.10
CA SER A 6 25.68 18.50 -6.54
C SER A 6 25.07 19.81 -6.04
N SER A 7 25.56 20.31 -4.92
CA SER A 7 25.19 21.66 -4.40
C SER A 7 25.99 22.79 -5.03
N ARG A 8 27.03 22.49 -5.81
CA ARG A 8 27.97 23.50 -6.38
C ARG A 8 27.32 24.48 -7.35
N HIS A 9 26.18 24.12 -7.96
CA HIS A 9 25.40 24.97 -8.87
C HIS A 9 24.34 25.79 -8.14
N LYS A 10 24.20 25.62 -6.84
CA LYS A 10 23.21 26.33 -6.00
C LYS A 10 23.87 27.51 -5.31
N ARG A 11 23.06 28.45 -4.81
CA ARG A 11 23.51 29.50 -3.93
C ARG A 11 23.90 28.95 -2.56
N SER A 12 24.85 29.60 -1.88
CA SER A 12 25.22 29.29 -0.49
C SER A 12 24.10 29.67 0.48
N ALA A 13 24.22 29.29 1.76
CA ALA A 13 23.26 29.69 2.80
C ALA A 13 23.11 31.22 2.95
N SER A 14 24.18 31.98 2.65
CA SER A 14 24.18 33.44 2.62
C SER A 14 23.54 34.05 1.37
N GLY A 15 23.11 33.27 0.41
CA GLY A 15 22.58 33.73 -0.88
C GLY A 15 23.64 34.02 -1.94
N ALA A 16 24.93 33.97 -1.63
CA ALA A 16 26.01 34.20 -2.57
C ALA A 16 26.05 33.10 -3.66
N ALA A 17 26.28 33.52 -4.91
CA ALA A 17 26.47 32.56 -6.01
C ALA A 17 27.89 32.00 -5.98
N PRO A 18 28.07 30.65 -5.87
CA PRO A 18 29.42 30.07 -5.96
C PRO A 18 29.98 30.19 -7.36
N ILE A 19 31.28 30.48 -7.45
CA ILE A 19 32.00 30.53 -8.71
C ILE A 19 32.01 29.13 -9.35
N PRO A 20 31.72 28.98 -10.66
CA PRO A 20 31.78 27.67 -11.32
C PRO A 20 33.20 27.08 -11.25
N PHE A 21 33.35 26.04 -10.43
CA PHE A 21 34.62 25.36 -10.25
C PHE A 21 34.88 24.29 -11.36
N ARG A 22 33.82 23.57 -11.74
CA ARG A 22 33.89 22.51 -12.76
C ARG A 22 32.51 22.24 -13.36
N LYS A 23 32.50 21.62 -14.55
CA LYS A 23 31.25 21.12 -15.18
C LYS A 23 30.63 20.02 -14.34
N LYS A 24 29.30 19.84 -14.46
CA LYS A 24 28.55 18.76 -13.83
C LYS A 24 29.13 17.39 -14.18
N ARG A 25 29.29 16.51 -13.21
CA ARG A 25 29.87 15.18 -13.38
C ARG A 25 28.80 14.10 -13.45
N LYS A 26 29.07 13.02 -14.22
CA LYS A 26 28.15 11.90 -14.41
C LYS A 26 27.82 11.19 -13.08
N PHE A 27 28.74 11.10 -12.15
CA PHE A 27 28.50 10.48 -10.85
C PHE A 27 27.58 11.33 -9.92
N GLU A 28 27.37 12.60 -10.25
CA GLU A 28 26.43 13.51 -9.57
C GLU A 28 25.08 13.60 -10.30
N LEU A 29 24.84 12.72 -11.27
CA LEU A 29 23.60 12.71 -12.05
C LEU A 29 22.36 12.53 -11.19
N GLY A 30 21.39 13.44 -11.32
CA GLY A 30 20.02 13.26 -10.89
C GLY A 30 19.13 12.82 -12.05
N ARG A 31 18.01 12.19 -11.73
CA ARG A 31 16.98 11.77 -12.70
C ARG A 31 15.63 12.32 -12.27
N GLN A 32 14.73 12.48 -13.21
CA GLN A 32 13.36 12.88 -12.92
C GLN A 32 12.66 11.84 -12.03
N ALA A 33 11.69 12.31 -11.23
CA ALA A 33 10.85 11.43 -10.43
C ALA A 33 10.02 10.49 -11.32
N ALA A 34 9.79 9.27 -10.84
CA ALA A 34 9.01 8.28 -11.57
C ALA A 34 7.54 8.66 -11.68
N ASN A 35 7.00 9.35 -10.66
CA ASN A 35 5.58 9.70 -10.55
C ASN A 35 4.67 8.51 -10.87
N THR A 36 4.95 7.37 -10.25
CA THR A 36 4.23 6.11 -10.48
C THR A 36 2.73 6.30 -10.26
N LYS A 37 1.93 5.94 -11.26
CA LYS A 37 0.47 6.04 -11.22
C LYS A 37 -0.17 4.68 -11.02
N LEU A 38 -1.41 4.69 -10.55
CA LEU A 38 -2.25 3.50 -10.53
C LEU A 38 -2.63 3.11 -11.98
N GLY A 39 -2.54 1.82 -12.32
CA GLY A 39 -2.92 1.28 -13.63
C GLY A 39 -2.10 0.06 -14.02
N ALA A 40 -2.37 -0.51 -15.18
CA ALA A 40 -1.71 -1.73 -15.68
C ALA A 40 -0.17 -1.65 -15.54
N LYS A 41 0.43 -2.70 -15.00
CA LYS A 41 1.84 -2.75 -14.64
C LYS A 41 2.76 -2.32 -15.79
N ARG A 42 3.54 -1.28 -15.54
CA ARG A 42 4.57 -0.78 -16.46
C ARG A 42 5.83 -0.41 -15.69
N VAL A 43 6.87 -1.22 -15.81
CA VAL A 43 8.16 -1.02 -15.12
C VAL A 43 9.27 -0.93 -16.15
N ARG A 44 10.16 0.05 -15.97
CA ARG A 44 11.38 0.20 -16.77
C ARG A 44 12.60 0.01 -15.90
N THR A 45 13.64 -0.61 -16.45
CA THR A 45 14.95 -0.71 -15.81
C THR A 45 15.80 0.51 -16.11
N VAL A 46 16.55 0.97 -15.14
CA VAL A 46 17.49 2.08 -15.26
C VAL A 46 18.85 1.59 -14.77
N ARG A 47 19.86 1.62 -15.67
CA ARG A 47 21.23 1.33 -15.28
C ARG A 47 21.75 2.39 -14.34
N THR A 48 22.39 1.98 -13.25
CA THR A 48 23.00 2.86 -12.25
C THR A 48 24.53 2.64 -12.21
N ARG A 49 25.21 3.40 -11.34
CA ARG A 49 26.66 3.29 -11.16
C ARG A 49 27.05 1.86 -10.75
N GLY A 50 28.17 1.38 -11.20
CA GLY A 50 28.66 0.02 -10.93
C GLY A 50 27.97 -1.09 -11.74
N GLY A 51 27.18 -0.76 -12.77
CA GLY A 51 26.41 -1.73 -13.54
C GLY A 51 25.11 -2.20 -12.88
N ASN A 52 24.79 -1.69 -11.69
CA ASN A 52 23.55 -2.02 -10.97
C ASN A 52 22.31 -1.51 -11.72
N GLN A 53 21.16 -2.10 -11.42
CA GLN A 53 19.88 -1.74 -12.00
C GLN A 53 18.91 -1.24 -10.93
N LYS A 54 18.09 -0.25 -11.29
CA LYS A 54 16.91 0.16 -10.56
C LYS A 54 15.69 -0.10 -11.42
N PHE A 55 14.58 -0.41 -10.76
CA PHE A 55 13.30 -0.69 -11.41
C PHE A 55 12.37 0.52 -11.19
N ARG A 56 12.11 1.23 -12.27
CA ARG A 56 11.26 2.43 -12.23
C ARG A 56 9.88 2.08 -12.67
N ALA A 57 8.98 1.89 -11.70
CA ALA A 57 7.57 1.71 -12.01
C ALA A 57 6.98 3.03 -12.50
N LEU A 58 6.33 2.99 -13.65
CA LEU A 58 5.52 4.09 -14.17
C LEU A 58 4.06 3.89 -13.84
N ARG A 59 3.59 2.64 -13.84
CA ARG A 59 2.24 2.24 -13.42
C ARG A 59 2.29 0.91 -12.70
N LEU A 60 1.46 0.76 -11.67
CA LEU A 60 1.26 -0.48 -10.92
C LEU A 60 -0.21 -0.63 -10.58
N ASP A 61 -0.70 -1.85 -10.60
CA ASP A 61 -2.08 -2.24 -10.31
C ASP A 61 -2.19 -3.14 -9.09
N THR A 62 -1.12 -3.84 -8.75
CA THR A 62 -1.08 -4.83 -7.66
C THR A 62 0.15 -4.65 -6.78
N GLY A 63 0.08 -5.12 -5.54
CA GLY A 63 1.19 -5.16 -4.59
C GLY A 63 1.02 -6.28 -3.57
N ASN A 64 2.09 -6.59 -2.85
CA ASN A 64 2.05 -7.51 -1.72
C ASN A 64 1.84 -6.71 -0.44
N PHE A 65 0.80 -7.05 0.33
CA PHE A 65 0.51 -6.39 1.59
C PHE A 65 0.52 -7.39 2.73
N ALA A 66 1.20 -7.02 3.81
CA ALA A 66 1.28 -7.79 5.03
C ALA A 66 0.12 -7.42 5.95
N TRP A 67 -0.55 -8.42 6.49
CA TRP A 67 -1.49 -8.26 7.60
C TRP A 67 -0.75 -8.63 8.89
N GLY A 68 -0.39 -7.62 9.68
CA GLY A 68 0.57 -7.74 10.78
C GLY A 68 0.10 -8.67 11.88
N SER A 69 -1.12 -8.51 12.37
CA SER A 69 -1.69 -9.33 13.46
C SER A 69 -1.81 -10.81 13.09
N GLU A 70 -2.08 -11.10 11.83
CA GLU A 70 -2.26 -12.47 11.33
C GLU A 70 -0.98 -13.06 10.72
N HIS A 71 0.12 -12.32 10.72
CA HIS A 71 1.43 -12.74 10.16
C HIS A 71 1.35 -13.29 8.73
N VAL A 72 0.45 -12.73 7.92
CA VAL A 72 0.23 -13.18 6.54
C VAL A 72 0.46 -12.06 5.53
N THR A 73 1.03 -12.41 4.40
CA THR A 73 1.22 -11.50 3.27
C THR A 73 0.48 -12.05 2.05
N ARG A 74 -0.31 -11.20 1.40
CA ARG A 74 -1.04 -11.56 0.19
C ARG A 74 -0.84 -10.51 -0.89
N LYS A 75 -0.79 -11.00 -2.12
CA LYS A 75 -0.86 -10.12 -3.30
C LYS A 75 -2.30 -9.69 -3.49
N THR A 76 -2.52 -8.38 -3.58
CA THR A 76 -3.85 -7.82 -3.78
C THR A 76 -3.82 -6.65 -4.75
N ARG A 77 -4.99 -6.26 -5.26
CA ARG A 77 -5.18 -5.17 -6.18
C ARG A 77 -5.26 -3.84 -5.45
N LEU A 78 -4.62 -2.82 -6.01
CA LEU A 78 -4.73 -1.44 -5.59
C LEU A 78 -5.99 -0.82 -6.22
N ILE A 79 -6.83 -0.20 -5.39
CA ILE A 79 -8.08 0.45 -5.82
C ILE A 79 -7.86 1.95 -6.03
N GLY A 80 -7.19 2.60 -5.09
CA GLY A 80 -6.93 4.04 -5.18
C GLY A 80 -6.05 4.55 -4.06
N VAL A 81 -5.53 5.77 -4.22
CA VAL A 81 -4.83 6.51 -3.16
C VAL A 81 -5.85 7.35 -2.41
N VAL A 82 -5.83 7.30 -1.07
CA VAL A 82 -6.82 8.00 -0.23
C VAL A 82 -6.21 9.12 0.61
N TYR A 83 -4.93 9.01 0.96
CA TYR A 83 -4.25 10.03 1.73
C TYR A 83 -2.75 10.06 1.43
N ASN A 84 -2.19 11.25 1.43
CA ASN A 84 -0.74 11.48 1.37
C ASN A 84 -0.40 12.71 2.21
N ALA A 85 0.51 12.54 3.18
CA ALA A 85 0.93 13.63 4.05
C ALA A 85 1.73 14.73 3.33
N SER A 86 2.35 14.41 2.19
CA SER A 86 3.22 15.34 1.46
C SER A 86 2.43 16.35 0.63
N ASN A 87 1.43 15.89 -0.13
CA ASN A 87 0.66 16.73 -1.03
C ASN A 87 -0.67 16.06 -1.45
N ASN A 88 -1.76 16.83 -1.42
CA ASN A 88 -3.07 16.38 -1.89
C ASN A 88 -3.12 16.12 -3.40
N GLU A 89 -2.29 16.78 -4.18
CA GLU A 89 -2.18 16.55 -5.63
C GLU A 89 -1.78 15.10 -5.94
N LEU A 90 -0.93 14.49 -5.11
CA LEU A 90 -0.55 13.08 -5.22
C LEU A 90 -1.73 12.13 -4.97
N VAL A 91 -2.68 12.52 -4.14
CA VAL A 91 -3.93 11.77 -3.92
C VAL A 91 -4.84 11.90 -5.13
N ARG A 92 -5.08 13.14 -5.57
CA ARG A 92 -5.95 13.42 -6.72
C ARG A 92 -5.50 12.70 -7.99
N THR A 93 -4.20 12.63 -8.21
CA THR A 93 -3.60 11.99 -9.39
C THR A 93 -3.29 10.51 -9.21
N ASN A 94 -3.72 9.86 -8.10
CA ASN A 94 -3.44 8.46 -7.78
C ASN A 94 -1.95 8.09 -7.92
N THR A 95 -1.08 8.93 -7.36
CA THR A 95 0.37 8.71 -7.42
C THR A 95 0.82 7.81 -6.26
N LEU A 96 1.49 6.72 -6.60
CA LEU A 96 1.99 5.74 -5.64
C LEU A 96 3.40 6.12 -5.21
N VAL A 97 3.55 6.50 -3.95
CA VAL A 97 4.84 6.83 -3.31
C VAL A 97 4.93 6.12 -1.96
N LYS A 98 6.14 6.02 -1.42
CA LYS A 98 6.33 5.51 -0.06
C LYS A 98 5.51 6.32 0.93
N SER A 99 4.89 5.66 1.91
CA SER A 99 4.02 6.24 2.93
C SER A 99 2.68 6.82 2.42
N ALA A 100 2.31 6.56 1.15
CA ALA A 100 0.95 6.82 0.69
C ALA A 100 -0.01 5.81 1.31
N ILE A 101 -1.18 6.30 1.75
CA ILE A 101 -2.27 5.44 2.21
C ILE A 101 -3.17 5.14 1.02
N VAL A 102 -3.38 3.85 0.79
CA VAL A 102 -4.13 3.31 -0.35
C VAL A 102 -5.28 2.43 0.11
N GLN A 103 -6.26 2.27 -0.75
CA GLN A 103 -7.26 1.22 -0.60
C GLN A 103 -6.84 0.02 -1.45
N VAL A 104 -6.94 -1.16 -0.84
CA VAL A 104 -6.67 -2.45 -1.47
C VAL A 104 -7.88 -3.37 -1.37
N ASP A 105 -7.96 -4.35 -2.26
CA ASP A 105 -9.02 -5.36 -2.24
C ASP A 105 -8.87 -6.27 -1.02
N ALA A 106 -9.95 -6.45 -0.27
CA ALA A 106 -9.99 -7.28 0.93
C ALA A 106 -10.12 -8.77 0.62
N THR A 107 -10.51 -9.14 -0.59
CA THR A 107 -10.84 -10.54 -0.97
C THR A 107 -9.75 -11.55 -0.63
N PRO A 108 -8.45 -11.34 -0.95
CA PRO A 108 -7.42 -12.34 -0.65
C PRO A 108 -7.19 -12.56 0.85
N PHE A 109 -7.38 -11.52 1.66
CA PHE A 109 -7.25 -11.59 3.12
C PHE A 109 -8.46 -12.26 3.75
N ARG A 110 -9.66 -11.96 3.26
CA ARG A 110 -10.89 -12.62 3.70
C ARG A 110 -10.86 -14.12 3.41
N GLN A 111 -10.51 -14.50 2.18
CA GLN A 111 -10.40 -15.92 1.80
C GLN A 111 -9.39 -16.68 2.67
N TRP A 112 -8.24 -16.04 2.95
CA TRP A 112 -7.25 -16.66 3.84
C TRP A 112 -7.78 -16.83 5.26
N TYR A 113 -8.44 -15.81 5.82
CA TYR A 113 -8.97 -15.86 7.18
C TYR A 113 -10.07 -16.93 7.31
N GLU A 114 -11.01 -16.96 6.38
CA GLU A 114 -12.10 -17.95 6.34
C GLU A 114 -11.56 -19.37 6.20
N ALA A 115 -10.53 -19.60 5.39
CA ALA A 115 -9.88 -20.89 5.26
C ALA A 115 -9.07 -21.28 6.51
N HIS A 116 -8.41 -20.32 7.17
CA HIS A 116 -7.54 -20.58 8.32
C HIS A 116 -8.33 -20.84 9.61
N TYR A 117 -9.39 -20.11 9.85
CA TYR A 117 -10.21 -20.17 11.07
C TYR A 117 -11.52 -20.92 10.89
N ALA A 118 -11.90 -21.26 9.66
CA ALA A 118 -13.19 -21.86 9.31
C ALA A 118 -14.39 -21.09 9.93
N GLN A 119 -14.32 -19.75 9.82
CA GLN A 119 -15.40 -18.87 10.24
C GLN A 119 -15.42 -17.60 9.39
N PRO A 120 -16.59 -16.98 9.15
CA PRO A 120 -16.68 -15.77 8.35
C PRO A 120 -16.02 -14.60 9.08
N VAL A 121 -15.38 -13.69 8.31
CA VAL A 121 -14.74 -12.47 8.82
C VAL A 121 -15.78 -11.48 9.36
N THR A 122 -16.96 -11.41 8.73
CA THR A 122 -18.03 -10.47 9.09
C THR A 122 -19.33 -11.20 9.32
N LYS A 123 -20.03 -10.83 10.40
CA LYS A 123 -21.34 -11.39 10.75
C LYS A 123 -22.46 -11.00 9.78
N LYS A 124 -22.27 -9.96 8.95
CA LYS A 124 -23.25 -9.39 8.01
C LYS A 124 -22.91 -9.66 6.54
N GLY A 125 -22.53 -10.86 6.18
CA GLY A 125 -22.21 -11.21 4.80
C GLY A 125 -23.19 -12.21 4.19
N LYS A 126 -24.43 -11.82 3.90
CA LYS A 126 -25.37 -12.59 3.05
C LYS A 126 -24.90 -12.75 1.59
N GLN A 127 -23.74 -12.24 1.20
CA GLN A 127 -23.31 -12.21 -0.21
C GLN A 127 -22.22 -13.22 -0.57
N HIS A 128 -21.79 -14.05 0.38
CA HIS A 128 -20.99 -15.22 0.05
C HIS A 128 -21.48 -16.35 0.93
N ALA A 129 -22.55 -16.99 0.49
CA ALA A 129 -22.86 -18.35 0.96
C ALA A 129 -21.59 -19.16 0.69
N PRO A 130 -21.09 -19.97 1.66
CA PRO A 130 -20.04 -20.95 1.36
C PRO A 130 -20.53 -21.74 0.14
N ALA A 131 -19.59 -22.03 -0.78
CA ALA A 131 -19.93 -22.83 -1.93
C ALA A 131 -20.69 -24.07 -1.45
N PRO A 132 -21.83 -24.44 -2.08
CA PRO A 132 -22.71 -25.52 -1.59
C PRO A 132 -21.97 -26.84 -1.38
N ASP A 133 -20.80 -27.00 -1.98
CA ASP A 133 -19.95 -28.19 -1.83
C ASP A 133 -19.10 -28.21 -0.52
N ALA A 134 -19.17 -27.18 0.32
CA ALA A 134 -18.37 -27.11 1.56
C ALA A 134 -19.11 -27.66 2.80
N GLU A 135 -20.43 -27.83 2.75
CA GLU A 135 -21.23 -28.19 3.93
C GLU A 135 -21.24 -29.69 4.26
N ASP A 136 -20.91 -30.59 3.32
CA ASP A 136 -21.04 -32.05 3.53
C ASP A 136 -19.73 -32.82 3.69
N LYS A 137 -18.57 -32.17 3.66
CA LYS A 137 -17.31 -32.89 3.92
C LYS A 137 -17.08 -33.04 5.42
N LYS A 138 -17.36 -34.20 5.96
CA LYS A 138 -16.96 -34.56 7.32
C LYS A 138 -15.46 -34.38 7.49
N LEU A 139 -15.08 -33.32 8.25
CA LEU A 139 -13.68 -33.02 8.57
C LEU A 139 -13.15 -34.13 9.50
N SER A 140 -11.88 -34.55 9.28
CA SER A 140 -11.23 -35.50 10.18
C SER A 140 -11.09 -34.91 11.60
N ASN A 141 -11.04 -35.75 12.62
CA ASN A 141 -10.89 -35.34 14.02
C ASN A 141 -9.64 -34.46 14.24
N HIS A 142 -8.55 -34.74 13.50
CA HIS A 142 -7.33 -33.91 13.54
C HIS A 142 -7.59 -32.48 13.06
N VAL A 143 -8.26 -32.32 11.94
CA VAL A 143 -8.61 -30.99 11.39
C VAL A 143 -9.58 -30.27 12.32
N GLN A 144 -10.57 -30.95 12.89
CA GLN A 144 -11.51 -30.35 13.84
C GLN A 144 -10.80 -29.77 15.08
N ARG A 145 -9.90 -30.55 15.70
CA ARG A 145 -9.08 -30.11 16.84
C ARG A 145 -8.26 -28.89 16.49
N LYS A 146 -7.56 -28.91 15.35
CA LYS A 146 -6.76 -27.79 14.85
C LYS A 146 -7.58 -26.52 14.65
N LEU A 147 -8.77 -26.61 14.07
CA LEU A 147 -9.67 -25.47 13.86
C LEU A 147 -10.23 -24.95 15.19
N THR A 148 -10.58 -25.82 16.13
CA THR A 148 -11.07 -25.44 17.47
C THR A 148 -9.99 -24.67 18.23
N GLU A 149 -8.73 -25.08 18.13
CA GLU A 149 -7.60 -24.39 18.74
C GLU A 149 -7.39 -23.01 18.14
N ARG A 150 -7.34 -22.90 16.80
CA ARG A 150 -7.19 -21.63 16.09
C ARG A 150 -8.32 -20.63 16.36
N LYS A 151 -9.56 -21.10 16.51
CA LYS A 151 -10.72 -20.24 16.79
C LYS A 151 -10.59 -19.43 18.09
N LYS A 152 -9.78 -19.88 19.06
CA LYS A 152 -9.52 -19.15 20.29
C LYS A 152 -8.83 -17.80 20.03
N ASP A 153 -7.96 -17.75 19.02
CA ASP A 153 -7.15 -16.60 18.64
C ASP A 153 -7.79 -15.76 17.53
N ALA A 154 -8.94 -16.18 17.00
CA ALA A 154 -9.66 -15.53 15.92
C ALA A 154 -10.36 -14.23 16.38
N LYS A 155 -9.56 -13.19 16.67
CA LYS A 155 -10.05 -11.88 17.09
C LYS A 155 -9.68 -10.82 16.03
N ILE A 156 -10.66 -10.08 15.53
CA ILE A 156 -10.45 -8.99 14.56
C ILE A 156 -10.84 -7.66 15.21
N ASP A 157 -10.07 -6.61 14.92
CA ASP A 157 -10.39 -5.23 15.30
C ASP A 157 -11.74 -4.83 14.67
N PRO A 158 -12.69 -4.24 15.43
CA PRO A 158 -13.98 -3.77 14.92
C PRO A 158 -13.87 -2.80 13.73
N LEU A 159 -12.81 -1.98 13.69
CA LEU A 159 -12.56 -1.08 12.57
C LEU A 159 -12.18 -1.84 11.30
N LEU A 160 -11.41 -2.93 11.43
CA LEU A 160 -11.11 -3.82 10.30
C LEU A 160 -12.32 -4.62 9.87
N GLU A 161 -13.14 -5.12 10.79
CA GLU A 161 -14.38 -5.84 10.46
C GLU A 161 -15.29 -4.99 9.56
N SER A 162 -15.44 -3.70 9.87
CA SER A 162 -16.22 -2.77 9.05
C SER A 162 -15.65 -2.60 7.62
N GLN A 163 -14.32 -2.64 7.47
CA GLN A 163 -13.64 -2.55 6.17
C GLN A 163 -13.78 -3.83 5.37
N PHE A 164 -13.70 -4.99 6.02
CA PHE A 164 -13.97 -6.27 5.37
C PHE A 164 -15.42 -6.36 4.87
N ALA A 165 -16.38 -5.82 5.62
CA ALA A 165 -17.76 -5.71 5.16
C ALA A 165 -17.90 -4.83 3.92
N ALA A 166 -17.09 -3.77 3.82
CA ALA A 166 -17.04 -2.90 2.64
C ALA A 166 -16.21 -3.49 1.47
N GLY A 167 -15.49 -4.58 1.70
CA GLY A 167 -14.62 -5.23 0.70
C GLY A 167 -13.32 -4.48 0.38
N ARG A 168 -12.96 -3.45 1.16
CA ARG A 168 -11.79 -2.60 0.91
C ARG A 168 -11.05 -2.33 2.21
N LEU A 169 -9.73 -2.59 2.22
CA LEU A 169 -8.87 -2.33 3.36
C LEU A 169 -8.00 -1.10 3.12
N TYR A 170 -7.70 -0.36 4.17
CA TYR A 170 -6.66 0.67 4.14
C TYR A 170 -5.30 0.05 4.38
N ALA A 171 -4.33 0.46 3.58
CA ALA A 171 -2.96 -0.02 3.64
C ALA A 171 -1.97 1.11 3.42
N ALA A 172 -0.77 0.99 3.98
CA ALA A 172 0.33 1.93 3.76
C ALA A 172 1.39 1.31 2.84
N ILE A 173 1.86 2.06 1.86
CA ILE A 173 2.96 1.63 0.99
C ILE A 173 4.29 1.82 1.72
N SER A 174 5.06 0.76 1.92
CA SER A 174 6.39 0.77 2.53
C SER A 174 7.53 0.79 1.51
N SER A 175 7.31 0.25 0.31
CA SER A 175 8.28 0.26 -0.78
C SER A 175 8.39 1.63 -1.48
N ARG A 176 9.39 1.77 -2.32
CA ARG A 176 9.59 2.95 -3.18
C ARG A 176 9.37 2.55 -4.65
N PRO A 177 8.17 2.74 -5.21
CA PRO A 177 7.82 2.26 -6.54
C PRO A 177 8.78 2.70 -7.65
N GLY A 178 9.27 3.94 -7.57
CA GLY A 178 10.24 4.47 -8.53
C GLY A 178 11.68 3.94 -8.38
N GLN A 179 11.98 3.13 -7.38
CA GLN A 179 13.30 2.53 -7.13
C GLN A 179 13.26 1.01 -7.21
N SER A 180 12.26 0.37 -6.58
CA SER A 180 12.10 -1.09 -6.51
C SER A 180 11.18 -1.67 -7.58
N GLY A 181 10.38 -0.83 -8.25
CA GLY A 181 9.40 -1.29 -9.23
C GLY A 181 8.18 -1.99 -8.63
N ARG A 182 7.95 -1.83 -7.32
CA ARG A 182 6.88 -2.50 -6.56
C ARG A 182 6.13 -1.50 -5.68
N ALA A 183 4.86 -1.82 -5.38
CA ALA A 183 4.01 -1.10 -4.45
C ALA A 183 3.60 -2.04 -3.31
N ASP A 184 4.57 -2.47 -2.52
CA ASP A 184 4.38 -3.38 -1.40
C ASP A 184 4.23 -2.58 -0.09
N GLY A 185 3.48 -3.14 0.85
CA GLY A 185 3.20 -2.45 2.10
C GLY A 185 2.55 -3.34 3.15
N TYR A 186 1.75 -2.72 4.02
CA TYR A 186 1.05 -3.41 5.08
C TYR A 186 -0.37 -2.85 5.27
N ILE A 187 -1.25 -3.66 5.82
CA ILE A 187 -2.62 -3.28 6.20
C ILE A 187 -2.55 -2.44 7.47
N LEU A 188 -3.31 -1.36 7.52
CA LEU A 188 -3.41 -0.50 8.70
C LEU A 188 -4.28 -1.17 9.77
N GLU A 189 -3.80 -1.16 11.01
CA GLU A 189 -4.47 -1.75 12.18
C GLU A 189 -4.35 -0.84 13.40
N GLY A 190 -5.25 -1.04 14.37
CA GLY A 190 -5.19 -0.38 15.67
C GLY A 190 -5.18 1.15 15.61
N GLN A 191 -4.32 1.77 16.41
CA GLN A 191 -4.21 3.23 16.54
C GLN A 191 -3.85 3.94 15.24
N GLU A 192 -3.03 3.32 14.40
CA GLU A 192 -2.65 3.87 13.10
C GLU A 192 -3.87 3.93 12.17
N LEU A 193 -4.65 2.87 12.12
CA LEU A 193 -5.90 2.83 11.36
C LEU A 193 -6.89 3.91 11.85
N GLU A 194 -7.08 4.01 13.16
CA GLU A 194 -7.96 5.01 13.77
C GLU A 194 -7.56 6.43 13.38
N PHE A 195 -6.26 6.74 13.46
CA PHE A 195 -5.73 8.05 13.06
C PHE A 195 -6.09 8.39 11.61
N TYR A 196 -5.82 7.50 10.66
CA TYR A 196 -6.10 7.79 9.25
C TYR A 196 -7.60 7.83 8.95
N VAL A 197 -8.41 6.99 9.57
CA VAL A 197 -9.88 7.04 9.44
C VAL A 197 -10.42 8.39 9.92
N ARG A 198 -9.92 8.90 11.06
CA ARG A 198 -10.28 10.23 11.57
C ARG A 198 -9.87 11.35 10.60
N LYS A 199 -8.66 11.29 10.03
CA LYS A 199 -8.19 12.27 9.02
C LYS A 199 -9.06 12.27 7.77
N LEU A 200 -9.45 11.10 7.28
CA LEU A 200 -10.31 10.97 6.10
C LEU A 200 -11.73 11.48 6.33
N ARG A 201 -12.29 11.25 7.53
CA ARG A 201 -13.61 11.78 7.92
C ARG A 201 -13.59 13.31 8.00
N ALA A 202 -12.60 13.89 8.66
CA ALA A 202 -12.45 15.35 8.77
C ALA A 202 -12.27 16.02 7.40
N GLY A 203 -11.57 15.37 6.46
CA GLY A 203 -11.44 15.86 5.08
C GLY A 203 -12.79 15.91 4.34
N LYS A 204 -13.60 14.87 4.47
CA LYS A 204 -14.95 14.82 3.85
C LYS A 204 -15.88 15.90 4.42
N GLN A 205 -15.87 16.13 5.72
CA GLN A 205 -16.70 17.16 6.36
C GLN A 205 -16.36 18.56 5.87
N LYS A 206 -15.07 18.89 5.73
CA LYS A 206 -14.64 20.20 5.18
C LYS A 206 -15.08 20.40 3.73
N HIS A 207 -15.07 19.36 2.90
CA HIS A 207 -15.57 19.45 1.53
C HIS A 207 -17.10 19.61 1.46
N ALA A 208 -17.83 18.92 2.33
CA ALA A 208 -19.31 19.04 2.39
C ALA A 208 -19.78 20.41 2.88
N HIS A 209 -18.96 21.12 3.69
CA HIS A 209 -19.30 22.47 4.18
C HIS A 209 -18.95 23.58 3.18
N ASN A 210 -18.08 23.30 2.22
CA ASN A 210 -17.63 24.25 1.18
C ASN A 210 -18.31 24.03 -0.19
N ALA A 211 -19.23 23.08 -0.31
CA ALA A 211 -20.04 22.80 -1.49
C ALA A 211 -21.50 23.21 -1.24
#